data_fa125ac732c8799a84c186a917b766b0
#
_entry.id   fa125ac732c8799a84c186a917b766b0
#
_cell.length_a   1.000
_cell.length_b   1.000
_cell.length_c   1.000
_cell.angle_alpha   90.00
_cell.angle_beta   90.00
_cell.angle_gamma   90.00
#
_symmetry.space_group_name_H-M   'P 1'
#
loop_
_entity.id
_entity.type
_entity.pdbx_description
1 polymer ?
#
loop_
_entity_poly.entity_id
_entity_poly.type
_entity_poly.pdbx_seq_one_letter_code
_entity_poly.pdbx_strand_id
1 'polypeptide(L)'
;MIDQARVREIHPCFGAKQNKGRMHLPVCPGCNIECNFCDRKINTTENRPGVTASILKPEQAIAAIERGLKLCPDITVAGIAGPGDTLATDNALLTFRLIQDRFPQLLKCMSTNGLLLNERADEIIDVGIDTLTVTVNAVDPEIQAKIISGIVYHGKRYEGTEAADILIKNQLAGIRKIADAGITIKINTVLINEINRFHIKEVARQVKAAGATLYNIIPLIPQHKLKDCVEPGCNDIDGARREAEKYIDVFRHCQRCRADAVGVPGKSNFSEQVYLGQLVVKETFSHG
;
A
#
# COMPACT_ATOMS: atom_id res chain seq x y z
N MET A 1 -12.08 -12.27 15.81
CA MET A 1 -12.27 -12.37 14.33
C MET A 1 -12.60 -10.99 13.80
N ILE A 2 -11.89 -10.56 12.76
CA ILE A 2 -12.14 -9.28 12.10
C ILE A 2 -13.48 -9.38 11.37
N ASP A 3 -14.37 -8.43 11.62
CA ASP A 3 -15.66 -8.39 10.95
C ASP A 3 -15.49 -7.85 9.51
N GLN A 4 -15.43 -8.74 8.53
CA GLN A 4 -15.33 -8.39 7.12
C GLN A 4 -16.51 -7.56 6.62
N ALA A 5 -17.70 -7.70 7.22
CA ALA A 5 -18.86 -6.88 6.90
C ALA A 5 -18.60 -5.43 7.32
N ARG A 6 -18.05 -5.20 8.52
CA ARG A 6 -17.66 -3.89 9.00
C ARG A 6 -16.61 -3.24 8.09
N VAL A 7 -15.60 -4.00 7.62
CA VAL A 7 -14.60 -3.48 6.67
C VAL A 7 -15.29 -2.95 5.40
N ARG A 8 -16.20 -3.73 4.81
CA ARG A 8 -16.93 -3.32 3.60
C ARG A 8 -17.84 -2.11 3.82
N GLU A 9 -18.38 -1.96 5.01
CA GLU A 9 -19.29 -0.86 5.37
C GLU A 9 -18.55 0.47 5.56
N ILE A 10 -17.39 0.47 6.25
CA ILE A 10 -16.76 1.71 6.71
C ILE A 10 -15.38 2.00 6.10
N HIS A 11 -14.75 1.06 5.37
CA HIS A 11 -13.43 1.29 4.78
C HIS A 11 -13.54 1.81 3.33
N PRO A 12 -13.18 3.09 3.05
CA PRO A 12 -13.38 3.69 1.72
C PRO A 12 -12.63 2.98 0.59
N CYS A 13 -11.52 2.30 0.88
CA CYS A 13 -10.72 1.58 -0.12
C CYS A 13 -11.08 0.09 -0.24
N PHE A 14 -12.14 -0.40 0.46
CA PHE A 14 -12.61 -1.78 0.45
C PHE A 14 -14.12 -1.90 0.21
N GLY A 15 -14.78 -0.86 -0.27
CA GLY A 15 -16.16 -0.93 -0.73
C GLY A 15 -17.17 -0.05 -0.01
N ALA A 16 -16.79 0.73 1.01
CA ALA A 16 -17.69 1.66 1.68
C ALA A 16 -18.31 2.66 0.68
N LYS A 17 -19.63 2.72 0.66
CA LYS A 17 -20.37 3.40 -0.42
C LYS A 17 -20.39 4.91 -0.30
N GLN A 18 -20.26 5.54 0.89
CA GLN A 18 -20.34 7.00 1.04
C GLN A 18 -19.71 7.54 2.34
N ASN A 19 -19.20 8.79 2.26
CA ASN A 19 -18.81 9.67 3.38
C ASN A 19 -17.90 9.06 4.45
N LYS A 20 -17.13 8.02 4.11
CA LYS A 20 -16.14 7.46 5.02
C LYS A 20 -14.76 7.99 4.66
N GLY A 21 -14.07 8.50 5.67
CA GLY A 21 -12.75 9.07 5.53
C GLY A 21 -11.64 8.08 5.89
N ARG A 22 -10.46 8.38 5.40
CA ARG A 22 -9.21 7.70 5.80
C ARG A 22 -8.17 8.74 6.15
N MET A 23 -7.23 8.35 6.99
CA MET A 23 -6.04 9.10 7.30
C MET A 23 -4.82 8.23 7.07
N HIS A 24 -3.90 8.68 6.22
CA HIS A 24 -2.62 8.02 6.01
C HIS A 24 -1.55 8.66 6.89
N LEU A 25 -0.78 7.83 7.60
CA LEU A 25 0.26 8.25 8.52
C LEU A 25 1.63 7.97 7.88
N PRO A 26 2.39 9.00 7.51
CA PRO A 26 3.66 8.83 6.78
C PRO A 26 4.82 8.52 7.75
N VAL A 27 4.82 7.33 8.33
CA VAL A 27 5.81 6.90 9.33
C VAL A 27 6.92 6.00 8.77
N CYS A 28 6.91 5.73 7.46
CA CYS A 28 7.83 4.79 6.81
C CYS A 28 8.90 5.53 6.00
N PRO A 29 10.09 5.83 6.57
CA PRO A 29 11.12 6.60 5.86
C PRO A 29 11.85 5.81 4.79
N GLY A 30 12.01 4.50 4.95
CA GLY A 30 12.80 3.61 4.11
C GLY A 30 11.99 2.57 3.35
N CYS A 31 12.64 1.93 2.37
CA CYS A 31 12.09 0.81 1.61
C CYS A 31 13.19 -0.18 1.27
N ASN A 32 12.85 -1.44 1.26
CA ASN A 32 13.75 -2.56 0.99
C ASN A 32 13.67 -3.09 -0.46
N ILE A 33 12.93 -2.39 -1.34
CA ILE A 33 12.82 -2.69 -2.78
C ILE A 33 13.09 -1.43 -3.61
N GLU A 34 13.79 -1.60 -4.74
CA GLU A 34 13.99 -0.58 -5.77
C GLU A 34 13.05 -0.84 -6.95
N CYS A 35 11.82 -0.29 -6.86
CA CYS A 35 10.86 -0.37 -7.96
C CYS A 35 11.21 0.65 -9.06
N ASN A 36 11.26 0.20 -10.32
CA ASN A 36 11.64 1.03 -11.47
C ASN A 36 10.65 2.17 -11.78
N PHE A 37 9.44 2.11 -11.22
CA PHE A 37 8.40 3.14 -11.34
C PHE A 37 8.28 4.04 -10.11
N CYS A 38 9.08 3.84 -9.06
CA CYS A 38 8.89 4.53 -7.78
C CYS A 38 9.90 5.66 -7.60
N ASP A 39 9.40 6.87 -7.45
CA ASP A 39 10.17 8.06 -7.08
C ASP A 39 9.50 8.68 -5.84
N ARG A 40 10.06 8.40 -4.66
CA ARG A 40 9.56 8.93 -3.40
C ARG A 40 10.06 10.34 -3.18
N LYS A 41 9.15 11.25 -2.83
CA LYS A 41 9.49 12.65 -2.61
C LYS A 41 8.82 13.23 -1.37
N ILE A 42 9.51 14.18 -0.75
CA ILE A 42 8.94 15.01 0.30
C ILE A 42 8.63 16.37 -0.31
N ASN A 43 7.37 16.65 -0.54
CA ASN A 43 6.85 17.94 -0.99
C ASN A 43 5.32 18.04 -0.79
N THR A 44 4.78 19.23 -1.05
CA THR A 44 3.34 19.52 -0.94
C THR A 44 2.64 19.66 -2.28
N THR A 45 3.37 19.59 -3.40
CA THR A 45 2.89 19.94 -4.74
C THR A 45 2.44 18.75 -5.57
N GLU A 46 3.14 17.62 -5.45
CA GLU A 46 2.81 16.41 -6.23
C GLU A 46 1.70 15.61 -5.55
N ASN A 47 0.66 15.25 -6.31
CA ASN A 47 -0.46 14.44 -5.80
C ASN A 47 -0.44 13.03 -6.38
N ARG A 48 0.39 12.16 -5.80
CA ARG A 48 0.54 10.76 -6.21
C ARG A 48 1.03 9.86 -5.05
N PRO A 49 0.93 8.53 -5.17
CA PRO A 49 1.54 7.59 -4.22
C PRO A 49 3.06 7.82 -4.07
N GLY A 50 3.59 7.54 -2.89
CA GLY A 50 5.02 7.71 -2.58
C GLY A 50 5.43 9.15 -2.25
N VAL A 51 4.50 10.10 -2.25
CA VAL A 51 4.76 11.51 -1.88
C VAL A 51 4.11 11.82 -0.53
N THR A 52 4.82 12.60 0.27
CA THR A 52 4.36 13.11 1.56
C THR A 52 4.92 14.50 1.83
N ALA A 53 4.25 15.31 2.63
CA ALA A 53 4.78 16.59 3.11
C ALA A 53 5.92 16.40 4.13
N SER A 54 5.94 15.25 4.83
CA SER A 54 6.85 15.00 5.95
C SER A 54 6.85 13.54 6.37
N ILE A 55 7.79 13.15 7.23
CA ILE A 55 7.84 11.84 7.87
C ILE A 55 7.68 12.02 9.37
N LEU A 56 6.78 11.25 9.96
CA LEU A 56 6.46 11.25 11.37
C LEU A 56 7.23 10.17 12.14
N LYS A 57 7.52 10.45 13.41
CA LYS A 57 7.75 9.40 14.40
C LYS A 57 6.42 8.77 14.84
N PRO A 58 6.41 7.54 15.37
CA PRO A 58 5.17 6.88 15.83
C PRO A 58 4.33 7.74 16.80
N GLU A 59 4.96 8.41 17.75
CA GLU A 59 4.27 9.25 18.75
C GLU A 59 3.64 10.50 18.12
N GLN A 60 4.28 11.07 17.08
CA GLN A 60 3.75 12.21 16.33
C GLN A 60 2.51 11.83 15.52
N ALA A 61 2.44 10.57 15.07
CA ALA A 61 1.28 10.04 14.35
C ALA A 61 0.00 10.08 15.20
N ILE A 62 0.12 9.83 16.51
CA ILE A 62 -1.01 9.90 17.45
C ILE A 62 -1.58 11.31 17.54
N ALA A 63 -0.73 12.33 17.71
CA ALA A 63 -1.16 13.72 17.71
C ALA A 63 -1.77 14.15 16.36
N ALA A 64 -1.26 13.60 15.25
CA ALA A 64 -1.83 13.83 13.92
C ALA A 64 -3.23 13.22 13.80
N ILE A 65 -3.48 12.02 14.36
CA ILE A 65 -4.82 11.40 14.38
C ILE A 65 -5.80 12.28 15.15
N GLU A 66 -5.43 12.79 16.33
CA GLU A 66 -6.29 13.66 17.13
C GLU A 66 -6.72 14.90 16.35
N ARG A 67 -5.79 15.53 15.62
CA ARG A 67 -6.11 16.68 14.75
C ARG A 67 -6.99 16.27 13.58
N GLY A 68 -6.66 15.17 12.92
CA GLY A 68 -7.44 14.67 11.77
C GLY A 68 -8.88 14.37 12.12
N LEU A 69 -9.14 13.73 13.26
CA LEU A 69 -10.49 13.42 13.74
C LEU A 69 -11.29 14.68 14.12
N LYS A 70 -10.63 15.73 14.62
CA LYS A 70 -11.30 17.04 14.88
C LYS A 70 -11.72 17.73 13.58
N LEU A 71 -10.90 17.65 12.53
CA LEU A 71 -11.18 18.28 11.24
C LEU A 71 -12.14 17.49 10.37
N CYS A 72 -12.10 16.17 10.49
CA CYS A 72 -12.91 15.24 9.71
C CYS A 72 -13.40 14.08 10.58
N PRO A 73 -14.53 14.22 11.29
CA PRO A 73 -15.11 13.16 12.12
C PRO A 73 -15.51 11.89 11.34
N ASP A 74 -15.65 12.00 10.01
CA ASP A 74 -15.95 10.87 9.12
C ASP A 74 -14.77 9.90 8.91
N ILE A 75 -13.59 10.19 9.47
CA ILE A 75 -12.44 9.30 9.40
C ILE A 75 -12.73 8.02 10.20
N THR A 76 -12.71 6.90 9.50
CA THR A 76 -12.94 5.55 10.05
C THR A 76 -11.72 4.67 9.96
N VAL A 77 -10.68 5.10 9.24
CA VAL A 77 -9.48 4.31 8.95
C VAL A 77 -8.22 5.11 9.26
N ALA A 78 -7.35 4.54 10.08
CA ALA A 78 -5.96 4.92 10.21
C ALA A 78 -5.11 3.98 9.35
N GLY A 79 -4.51 4.52 8.28
CA GLY A 79 -3.74 3.74 7.31
C GLY A 79 -2.27 4.12 7.29
N ILE A 80 -1.40 3.15 7.02
CA ILE A 80 0.02 3.38 6.76
C ILE A 80 0.34 2.82 5.37
N ALA A 81 0.72 3.72 4.45
CA ALA A 81 0.93 3.40 3.04
C ALA A 81 2.16 4.13 2.46
N GLY A 82 3.20 4.24 3.24
CA GLY A 82 4.43 4.86 2.77
C GLY A 82 4.92 6.06 3.59
N PRO A 83 5.80 6.90 3.00
CA PRO A 83 6.27 6.86 1.60
C PRO A 83 7.16 5.66 1.24
N GLY A 84 7.86 5.07 2.21
CA GLY A 84 8.58 3.80 2.04
C GLY A 84 7.71 2.58 2.27
N ASP A 85 8.33 1.42 2.61
CA ASP A 85 7.58 0.21 2.95
C ASP A 85 7.32 0.10 4.45
N THR A 86 6.14 -0.39 4.80
CA THR A 86 5.68 -0.49 6.20
C THR A 86 6.43 -1.54 7.03
N LEU A 87 7.04 -2.52 6.37
CA LEU A 87 7.78 -3.58 7.04
C LEU A 87 9.30 -3.40 6.97
N ALA A 88 9.78 -2.35 6.25
CA ALA A 88 11.22 -2.06 6.17
C ALA A 88 11.80 -1.48 7.48
N THR A 89 10.93 -0.99 8.36
CA THR A 89 11.27 -0.51 9.72
C THR A 89 10.17 -0.90 10.69
N ASP A 90 10.41 -0.75 12.00
CA ASP A 90 9.41 -1.08 13.03
C ASP A 90 8.37 0.04 13.25
N ASN A 91 8.58 1.21 12.67
CA ASN A 91 7.75 2.39 12.91
C ASN A 91 6.26 2.16 12.68
N ALA A 92 5.90 1.41 11.63
CA ALA A 92 4.51 1.15 11.31
C ALA A 92 3.82 0.27 12.37
N LEU A 93 4.46 -0.82 12.78
CA LEU A 93 3.90 -1.73 13.79
C LEU A 93 3.84 -1.06 15.18
N LEU A 94 4.86 -0.27 15.55
CA LEU A 94 4.82 0.56 16.76
C LEU A 94 3.66 1.56 16.71
N THR A 95 3.46 2.23 15.58
CA THR A 95 2.34 3.16 15.40
C THR A 95 0.99 2.45 15.55
N PHE A 96 0.82 1.26 14.97
CA PHE A 96 -0.44 0.52 15.08
C PHE A 96 -0.72 0.03 16.51
N ARG A 97 0.30 -0.31 17.30
CA ARG A 97 0.13 -0.59 18.74
C ARG A 97 -0.41 0.63 19.49
N LEU A 98 0.19 1.80 19.25
CA LEU A 98 -0.30 3.05 19.87
C LEU A 98 -1.73 3.41 19.41
N ILE A 99 -2.08 3.13 18.15
CA ILE A 99 -3.46 3.33 17.65
C ILE A 99 -4.43 2.37 18.34
N GLN A 100 -4.06 1.12 18.53
CA GLN A 100 -4.89 0.13 19.23
C GLN A 100 -5.28 0.60 20.63
N ASP A 101 -4.34 1.20 21.35
CA ASP A 101 -4.55 1.67 22.72
C ASP A 101 -5.39 2.96 22.78
N ARG A 102 -5.19 3.87 21.84
CA ARG A 102 -5.75 5.24 21.88
C ARG A 102 -7.00 5.43 21.03
N PHE A 103 -7.15 4.68 19.95
CA PHE A 103 -8.21 4.82 18.94
C PHE A 103 -8.75 3.46 18.48
N PRO A 104 -9.23 2.60 19.40
CA PRO A 104 -9.69 1.24 19.07
C PRO A 104 -10.88 1.21 18.10
N GLN A 105 -11.58 2.35 17.93
CA GLN A 105 -12.69 2.47 16.98
C GLN A 105 -12.24 2.58 15.52
N LEU A 106 -10.99 2.98 15.25
CA LEU A 106 -10.47 3.12 13.88
C LEU A 106 -10.04 1.76 13.33
N LEU A 107 -10.39 1.50 12.08
CA LEU A 107 -9.79 0.38 11.35
C LEU A 107 -8.31 0.66 11.08
N LYS A 108 -7.46 -0.32 11.30
CA LYS A 108 -6.03 -0.28 11.00
C LYS A 108 -5.78 -0.88 9.62
N CYS A 109 -5.29 -0.06 8.70
CA CYS A 109 -5.02 -0.44 7.31
C CYS A 109 -3.52 -0.32 7.00
N MET A 110 -2.92 -1.37 6.51
CA MET A 110 -1.51 -1.41 6.15
C MET A 110 -1.31 -1.69 4.66
N SER A 111 -0.32 -1.02 4.05
CA SER A 111 0.11 -1.33 2.68
C SER A 111 1.59 -1.67 2.68
N THR A 112 1.98 -2.78 2.02
CA THR A 112 3.37 -3.24 1.94
C THR A 112 3.71 -3.74 0.53
N ASN A 113 5.00 -3.75 0.20
CA ASN A 113 5.51 -4.44 -0.97
C ASN A 113 5.55 -5.98 -0.79
N GLY A 114 5.42 -6.46 0.44
CA GLY A 114 5.32 -7.87 0.78
C GLY A 114 6.64 -8.64 0.91
N LEU A 115 7.81 -8.00 0.75
CA LEU A 115 9.11 -8.69 0.86
C LEU A 115 9.31 -9.37 2.22
N LEU A 116 8.91 -8.70 3.30
CA LEU A 116 9.01 -9.23 4.67
C LEU A 116 7.67 -9.77 5.21
N LEU A 117 6.65 -9.89 4.36
CA LEU A 117 5.30 -10.23 4.81
C LEU A 117 5.22 -11.63 5.43
N ASN A 118 5.89 -12.60 4.82
CA ASN A 118 5.89 -13.98 5.31
C ASN A 118 6.55 -14.12 6.70
N GLU A 119 7.61 -13.36 6.95
CA GLU A 119 8.38 -13.42 8.19
C GLU A 119 7.70 -12.64 9.33
N ARG A 120 7.12 -11.49 9.01
CA ARG A 120 6.49 -10.59 9.98
C ARG A 120 4.98 -10.77 10.10
N ALA A 121 4.41 -11.85 9.54
CA ALA A 121 2.98 -12.09 9.56
C ALA A 121 2.41 -12.15 10.99
N ASP A 122 3.09 -12.83 11.91
CA ASP A 122 2.63 -12.96 13.30
C ASP A 122 2.60 -11.60 14.00
N GLU A 123 3.61 -10.74 13.79
CA GLU A 123 3.63 -9.39 14.34
C GLU A 123 2.47 -8.53 13.79
N ILE A 124 2.12 -8.70 12.51
CA ILE A 124 1.00 -7.99 11.86
C ILE A 124 -0.34 -8.44 12.46
N ILE A 125 -0.48 -9.73 12.72
CA ILE A 125 -1.67 -10.31 13.36
C ILE A 125 -1.78 -9.80 14.80
N ASP A 126 -0.69 -9.81 15.56
CA ASP A 126 -0.65 -9.39 16.96
C ASP A 126 -1.02 -7.92 17.17
N VAL A 127 -0.61 -7.02 16.26
CA VAL A 127 -1.01 -5.60 16.31
C VAL A 127 -2.45 -5.38 15.84
N GLY A 128 -3.13 -6.46 15.42
CA GLY A 128 -4.55 -6.45 15.08
C GLY A 128 -4.88 -5.61 13.84
N ILE A 129 -4.14 -5.78 12.74
CA ILE A 129 -4.45 -5.13 11.46
C ILE A 129 -5.79 -5.63 10.94
N ASP A 130 -6.68 -4.72 10.54
CA ASP A 130 -8.00 -5.06 9.99
C ASP A 130 -7.94 -5.36 8.49
N THR A 131 -7.11 -4.59 7.76
CA THR A 131 -6.97 -4.71 6.30
C THR A 131 -5.52 -4.58 5.87
N LEU A 132 -5.12 -5.42 4.93
CA LEU A 132 -3.80 -5.40 4.32
C LEU A 132 -3.90 -5.15 2.81
N THR A 133 -3.06 -4.27 2.29
CA THR A 133 -2.84 -4.13 0.85
C THR A 133 -1.42 -4.59 0.51
N VAL A 134 -1.27 -5.53 -0.41
CA VAL A 134 0.04 -5.99 -0.89
C VAL A 134 0.22 -5.58 -2.35
N THR A 135 1.37 -5.00 -2.68
CA THR A 135 1.70 -4.66 -4.06
C THR A 135 2.37 -5.85 -4.74
N VAL A 136 1.64 -6.53 -5.64
CA VAL A 136 2.11 -7.67 -6.45
C VAL A 136 2.00 -7.30 -7.92
N ASN A 137 3.12 -7.02 -8.58
CA ASN A 137 3.12 -6.53 -9.96
C ASN A 137 3.29 -7.66 -10.99
N ALA A 138 3.89 -8.77 -10.59
CA ALA A 138 3.99 -10.01 -11.36
C ALA A 138 4.18 -11.20 -10.40
N VAL A 139 3.90 -12.40 -10.92
CA VAL A 139 4.11 -13.69 -10.26
C VAL A 139 5.01 -14.62 -11.10
N ASP A 140 5.68 -14.04 -12.07
CA ASP A 140 6.71 -14.63 -12.91
C ASP A 140 8.02 -13.84 -12.66
N PRO A 141 9.13 -14.51 -12.27
CA PRO A 141 10.39 -13.84 -11.96
C PRO A 141 10.99 -13.06 -13.14
N GLU A 142 10.82 -13.50 -14.38
CA GLU A 142 11.33 -12.83 -15.57
C GLU A 142 10.58 -11.51 -15.85
N ILE A 143 9.28 -11.50 -15.54
CA ILE A 143 8.45 -10.28 -15.67
C ILE A 143 8.74 -9.35 -14.50
N GLN A 144 8.78 -9.86 -13.27
CA GLN A 144 9.01 -9.07 -12.07
C GLN A 144 10.40 -8.41 -12.07
N ALA A 145 11.43 -9.08 -12.59
CA ALA A 145 12.79 -8.54 -12.73
C ALA A 145 12.86 -7.31 -13.65
N LYS A 146 11.90 -7.10 -14.55
CA LYS A 146 11.80 -5.89 -15.38
C LYS A 146 11.16 -4.71 -14.61
N ILE A 147 10.46 -5.00 -13.52
CA ILE A 147 9.71 -4.02 -12.72
C ILE A 147 10.52 -3.50 -11.54
N ILE A 148 11.45 -4.31 -11.02
CA ILE A 148 12.34 -3.93 -9.92
C ILE A 148 13.81 -4.00 -10.35
N SER A 149 14.65 -3.13 -9.81
CA SER A 149 16.11 -3.19 -10.00
C SER A 149 16.80 -4.06 -8.96
N GLY A 150 16.20 -4.22 -7.79
CA GLY A 150 16.77 -5.04 -6.73
C GLY A 150 15.97 -4.97 -5.44
N ILE A 151 16.36 -5.81 -4.51
CA ILE A 151 15.84 -5.86 -3.15
C ILE A 151 17.01 -5.92 -2.16
N VAL A 152 16.79 -5.42 -0.95
CA VAL A 152 17.65 -5.69 0.21
C VAL A 152 16.90 -6.64 1.14
N TYR A 153 17.41 -7.86 1.28
CA TYR A 153 16.80 -8.93 2.05
C TYR A 153 17.86 -9.56 2.98
N HIS A 154 17.60 -9.56 4.29
CA HIS A 154 18.56 -9.96 5.32
C HIS A 154 19.93 -9.25 5.20
N GLY A 155 19.92 -7.95 4.93
CA GLY A 155 21.15 -7.16 4.81
C GLY A 155 21.96 -7.41 3.53
N LYS A 156 21.49 -8.29 2.63
CA LYS A 156 22.13 -8.58 1.35
C LYS A 156 21.29 -8.03 0.19
N ARG A 157 21.97 -7.44 -0.80
CA ARG A 157 21.34 -6.99 -2.05
C ARG A 157 21.25 -8.15 -3.04
N TYR A 158 20.07 -8.28 -3.64
CA TYR A 158 19.77 -9.21 -4.74
C TYR A 158 19.22 -8.43 -5.92
N GLU A 159 19.46 -8.94 -7.13
CA GLU A 159 19.03 -8.32 -8.39
C GLU A 159 18.49 -9.36 -9.37
N GLY A 160 17.90 -8.90 -10.49
CA GLY A 160 17.40 -9.76 -11.56
C GLY A 160 16.33 -10.75 -11.09
N THR A 161 16.33 -11.93 -11.70
CA THR A 161 15.33 -12.98 -11.44
C THR A 161 15.45 -13.61 -10.05
N GLU A 162 16.64 -13.62 -9.45
CA GLU A 162 16.82 -14.07 -8.06
C GLU A 162 16.08 -13.16 -7.08
N ALA A 163 16.23 -11.84 -7.21
CA ALA A 163 15.50 -10.88 -6.41
C ALA A 163 13.97 -10.98 -6.59
N ALA A 164 13.55 -11.17 -7.83
CA ALA A 164 12.15 -11.32 -8.20
C ALA A 164 11.54 -12.60 -7.60
N ASP A 165 12.24 -13.72 -7.65
CA ASP A 165 11.79 -15.00 -7.10
C ASP A 165 11.65 -14.95 -5.57
N ILE A 166 12.64 -14.37 -4.87
CA ILE A 166 12.58 -14.15 -3.41
C ILE A 166 11.34 -13.31 -3.07
N LEU A 167 11.11 -12.20 -3.79
CA LEU A 167 9.97 -11.32 -3.53
C LEU A 167 8.64 -12.04 -3.74
N ILE A 168 8.45 -12.72 -4.87
CA ILE A 168 7.20 -13.41 -5.20
C ILE A 168 6.89 -14.50 -4.17
N LYS A 169 7.87 -15.31 -3.78
CA LYS A 169 7.70 -16.36 -2.76
C LYS A 169 7.25 -15.78 -1.42
N ASN A 170 7.90 -14.72 -0.96
CA ASN A 170 7.54 -14.07 0.30
C ASN A 170 6.16 -13.41 0.24
N GLN A 171 5.81 -12.79 -0.89
CA GLN A 171 4.48 -12.21 -1.11
C GLN A 171 3.38 -13.27 -1.02
N LEU A 172 3.47 -14.33 -1.81
CA LEU A 172 2.41 -15.36 -1.86
C LEU A 172 2.29 -16.14 -0.55
N ALA A 173 3.42 -16.49 0.08
CA ALA A 173 3.42 -17.16 1.38
C ALA A 173 2.85 -16.26 2.48
N GLY A 174 3.26 -14.99 2.52
CA GLY A 174 2.75 -14.03 3.49
C GLY A 174 1.27 -13.71 3.31
N ILE A 175 0.79 -13.54 2.07
CA ILE A 175 -0.63 -13.36 1.76
C ILE A 175 -1.44 -14.54 2.33
N ARG A 176 -0.97 -15.78 2.15
CA ARG A 176 -1.66 -16.96 2.68
C ARG A 176 -1.76 -16.92 4.20
N LYS A 177 -0.65 -16.71 4.91
CA LYS A 177 -0.63 -16.63 6.38
C LYS A 177 -1.60 -15.57 6.92
N ILE A 178 -1.60 -14.39 6.32
CA ILE A 178 -2.47 -13.27 6.72
C ILE A 178 -3.95 -13.57 6.41
N ALA A 179 -4.23 -14.22 5.27
CA ALA A 179 -5.58 -14.64 4.91
C ALA A 179 -6.12 -15.72 5.84
N ASP A 180 -5.29 -16.71 6.23
CA ASP A 180 -5.64 -17.77 7.17
C ASP A 180 -5.97 -17.21 8.57
N ALA A 181 -5.39 -16.07 8.95
CA ALA A 181 -5.75 -15.33 10.16
C ALA A 181 -7.05 -14.51 10.04
N GLY A 182 -7.72 -14.51 8.87
CA GLY A 182 -9.00 -13.84 8.63
C GLY A 182 -8.89 -12.35 8.29
N ILE A 183 -7.69 -11.81 8.08
CA ILE A 183 -7.48 -10.42 7.68
C ILE A 183 -7.89 -10.22 6.21
N THR A 184 -8.63 -9.15 5.92
CA THR A 184 -9.06 -8.83 4.56
C THR A 184 -7.90 -8.29 3.73
N ILE A 185 -7.60 -8.94 2.59
CA ILE A 185 -6.44 -8.61 1.76
C ILE A 185 -6.87 -8.05 0.41
N LYS A 186 -6.32 -6.88 0.07
CA LYS A 186 -6.38 -6.30 -1.27
C LYS A 186 -5.00 -6.38 -1.92
N ILE A 187 -4.97 -6.69 -3.21
CA ILE A 187 -3.77 -6.62 -4.02
C ILE A 187 -3.78 -5.33 -4.84
N ASN A 188 -2.66 -4.63 -4.88
CA ASN A 188 -2.40 -3.58 -5.85
C ASN A 188 -1.44 -4.10 -6.92
N THR A 189 -1.72 -3.80 -8.19
CA THR A 189 -0.78 -4.00 -9.30
C THR A 189 -0.66 -2.71 -10.10
N VAL A 190 0.56 -2.24 -10.30
CA VAL A 190 0.84 -1.17 -11.25
C VAL A 190 0.83 -1.78 -12.65
N LEU A 191 -0.12 -1.34 -13.49
CA LEU A 191 -0.22 -1.78 -14.88
C LEU A 191 0.84 -1.05 -15.70
N ILE A 192 1.72 -1.80 -16.33
CA ILE A 192 2.79 -1.34 -17.22
C ILE A 192 2.59 -2.06 -18.54
N ASN A 193 2.06 -1.35 -19.56
CA ASN A 193 1.62 -1.98 -20.81
C ASN A 193 2.71 -2.82 -21.48
N GLU A 194 3.94 -2.34 -21.47
CA GLU A 194 5.09 -2.97 -22.12
C GLU A 194 5.63 -4.18 -21.37
N ILE A 195 5.22 -4.38 -20.10
CA ILE A 195 5.83 -5.39 -19.23
C ILE A 195 4.83 -6.43 -18.72
N ASN A 196 3.73 -6.00 -18.05
CA ASN A 196 2.88 -6.93 -17.32
C ASN A 196 1.41 -6.97 -17.78
N ARG A 197 1.03 -6.24 -18.83
CA ARG A 197 -0.35 -6.18 -19.32
C ARG A 197 -0.99 -7.56 -19.54
N PHE A 198 -0.26 -8.46 -20.19
CA PHE A 198 -0.75 -9.81 -20.50
C PHE A 198 -0.60 -10.80 -19.34
N HIS A 199 0.03 -10.37 -18.25
CA HIS A 199 0.27 -11.17 -17.05
C HIS A 199 -0.75 -10.94 -15.93
N ILE A 200 -1.60 -9.90 -16.03
CA ILE A 200 -2.60 -9.52 -15.02
C ILE A 200 -3.53 -10.68 -14.64
N LYS A 201 -3.97 -11.46 -15.62
CA LYS A 201 -4.79 -12.66 -15.40
C LYS A 201 -4.11 -13.66 -14.47
N GLU A 202 -2.81 -13.92 -14.65
CA GLU A 202 -2.06 -14.88 -13.86
C GLU A 202 -1.82 -14.35 -12.43
N VAL A 203 -1.52 -13.05 -12.29
CA VAL A 203 -1.46 -12.40 -10.97
C VAL A 203 -2.78 -12.57 -10.24
N ALA A 204 -3.91 -12.24 -10.87
CA ALA A 204 -5.24 -12.35 -10.25
C ALA A 204 -5.54 -13.78 -9.78
N ARG A 205 -5.21 -14.78 -10.62
CA ARG A 205 -5.39 -16.21 -10.30
C ARG A 205 -4.57 -16.64 -9.08
N GLN A 206 -3.28 -16.30 -9.05
CA GLN A 206 -2.38 -16.75 -7.98
C GLN A 206 -2.64 -16.04 -6.67
N VAL A 207 -2.88 -14.72 -6.67
CA VAL A 207 -3.19 -14.00 -5.42
C VAL A 207 -4.55 -14.41 -4.85
N LYS A 208 -5.54 -14.74 -5.70
CA LYS A 208 -6.81 -15.33 -5.25
C LYS A 208 -6.59 -16.68 -4.58
N ALA A 209 -5.79 -17.55 -5.18
CA ALA A 209 -5.45 -18.85 -4.61
C ALA A 209 -4.65 -18.72 -3.29
N ALA A 210 -3.91 -17.62 -3.10
CA ALA A 210 -3.25 -17.29 -1.84
C ALA A 210 -4.19 -16.68 -0.78
N GLY A 211 -5.45 -16.34 -1.11
CA GLY A 211 -6.45 -15.86 -0.16
C GLY A 211 -6.80 -14.38 -0.26
N ALA A 212 -6.26 -13.65 -1.24
CA ALA A 212 -6.68 -12.26 -1.49
C ALA A 212 -8.16 -12.18 -1.87
N THR A 213 -8.83 -11.11 -1.42
CA THR A 213 -10.29 -10.93 -1.62
C THR A 213 -10.64 -9.81 -2.58
N LEU A 214 -9.72 -8.88 -2.82
CA LEU A 214 -9.95 -7.70 -3.66
C LEU A 214 -8.70 -7.39 -4.48
N TYR A 215 -8.87 -6.94 -5.71
CA TYR A 215 -7.78 -6.56 -6.60
C TYR A 215 -7.96 -5.14 -7.11
N ASN A 216 -6.88 -4.37 -7.13
CA ASN A 216 -6.85 -3.01 -7.60
C ASN A 216 -5.74 -2.84 -8.65
N ILE A 217 -6.11 -2.46 -9.85
CA ILE A 217 -5.18 -2.20 -10.95
C ILE A 217 -5.01 -0.70 -11.08
N ILE A 218 -3.77 -0.24 -10.93
CA ILE A 218 -3.38 1.16 -10.91
C ILE A 218 -2.55 1.43 -12.18
N PRO A 219 -2.90 2.43 -13.02
CA PRO A 219 -2.05 2.77 -14.15
C PRO A 219 -0.68 3.25 -13.69
N LEU A 220 0.34 2.89 -14.44
CA LEU A 220 1.69 3.45 -14.30
C LEU A 220 1.62 4.98 -14.36
N ILE A 221 2.32 5.65 -13.46
CA ILE A 221 2.71 7.05 -13.62
C ILE A 221 4.15 7.01 -14.14
N PRO A 222 4.42 7.38 -15.41
CA PRO A 222 5.77 7.30 -15.98
C PRO A 222 6.74 8.20 -15.22
N GLN A 223 7.71 7.59 -14.55
CA GLN A 223 8.73 8.28 -13.77
C GLN A 223 9.91 7.34 -13.48
N HIS A 224 10.98 7.87 -12.89
CA HIS A 224 12.20 7.16 -12.52
C HIS A 224 12.75 6.36 -13.72
N LYS A 225 13.00 5.07 -13.59
CA LYS A 225 13.53 4.22 -14.68
C LYS A 225 12.49 3.86 -15.75
N LEU A 226 11.20 4.06 -15.47
CA LEU A 226 10.10 3.85 -16.43
C LEU A 226 9.49 5.17 -16.94
N LYS A 227 10.26 6.26 -16.93
CA LYS A 227 9.82 7.59 -17.39
C LYS A 227 9.46 7.64 -18.87
N ASP A 228 10.03 6.76 -19.67
CA ASP A 228 9.83 6.69 -21.12
C ASP A 228 8.72 5.71 -21.53
N CYS A 229 8.13 4.98 -20.57
CA CYS A 229 6.96 4.11 -20.81
C CYS A 229 5.70 4.94 -21.02
N VAL A 230 4.74 4.38 -21.74
CA VAL A 230 3.45 5.04 -21.98
C VAL A 230 2.50 4.82 -20.81
N GLU A 231 1.88 5.90 -20.30
CA GLU A 231 0.82 5.77 -19.30
C GLU A 231 -0.36 4.95 -19.86
N PRO A 232 -0.83 3.87 -19.18
CA PRO A 232 -1.97 3.09 -19.64
C PRO A 232 -3.25 3.91 -19.74
N GLY A 233 -3.91 3.85 -20.89
CA GLY A 233 -5.18 4.52 -21.13
C GLY A 233 -6.37 3.77 -20.51
N CYS A 234 -7.57 4.38 -20.60
CA CYS A 234 -8.79 3.79 -20.05
C CYS A 234 -9.08 2.39 -20.62
N ASN A 235 -8.86 2.18 -21.92
CA ASN A 235 -9.06 0.87 -22.57
C ASN A 235 -8.10 -0.20 -22.04
N ASP A 236 -6.86 0.15 -21.75
CA ASP A 236 -5.86 -0.77 -21.19
C ASP A 236 -6.26 -1.21 -19.79
N ILE A 237 -6.66 -0.23 -18.96
CA ILE A 237 -7.08 -0.47 -17.57
C ILE A 237 -8.36 -1.31 -17.55
N ASP A 238 -9.34 -0.99 -18.39
CA ASP A 238 -10.60 -1.76 -18.43
C ASP A 238 -10.40 -3.16 -19.01
N GLY A 239 -9.50 -3.33 -19.97
CA GLY A 239 -9.08 -4.63 -20.46
C GLY A 239 -8.44 -5.48 -19.35
N ALA A 240 -7.47 -4.91 -18.64
CA ALA A 240 -6.80 -5.57 -17.51
C ALA A 240 -7.79 -5.95 -16.38
N ARG A 241 -8.73 -5.06 -16.05
CA ARG A 241 -9.79 -5.31 -15.05
C ARG A 241 -10.70 -6.47 -15.44
N ARG A 242 -11.18 -6.51 -16.70
CA ARG A 242 -11.99 -7.63 -17.21
C ARG A 242 -11.27 -8.97 -17.12
N GLU A 243 -9.97 -9.01 -17.38
CA GLU A 243 -9.20 -10.24 -17.23
C GLU A 243 -9.07 -10.68 -15.77
N ALA A 244 -8.88 -9.73 -14.85
CA ALA A 244 -8.78 -10.00 -13.42
C ALA A 244 -10.13 -10.44 -12.81
N GLU A 245 -11.25 -9.82 -13.23
CA GLU A 245 -12.61 -10.10 -12.75
C GLU A 245 -13.06 -11.55 -12.96
N LYS A 246 -12.41 -12.29 -13.85
CA LYS A 246 -12.63 -13.72 -14.01
C LYS A 246 -12.22 -14.55 -12.79
N TYR A 247 -11.44 -14.00 -11.89
CA TYR A 247 -10.84 -14.71 -10.74
C TYR A 247 -11.12 -14.04 -9.38
N ILE A 248 -11.17 -12.71 -9.33
CA ILE A 248 -11.22 -11.95 -8.08
C ILE A 248 -12.00 -10.64 -8.29
N ASP A 249 -12.71 -10.18 -7.25
CA ASP A 249 -13.39 -8.88 -7.28
C ASP A 249 -12.40 -7.73 -7.52
N VAL A 250 -12.75 -6.79 -8.40
CA VAL A 250 -11.89 -5.66 -8.77
C VAL A 250 -12.41 -4.34 -8.20
N PHE A 251 -11.53 -3.64 -7.48
CA PHE A 251 -11.81 -2.29 -6.96
C PHE A 251 -11.58 -1.23 -8.04
N ARG A 252 -12.61 -0.41 -8.32
CA ARG A 252 -12.59 0.55 -9.44
C ARG A 252 -12.50 2.02 -9.03
N HIS A 253 -12.47 2.33 -7.71
CA HIS A 253 -12.57 3.70 -7.19
C HIS A 253 -11.28 4.22 -6.55
N CYS A 254 -10.12 3.68 -6.94
CA CYS A 254 -8.83 4.08 -6.39
C CYS A 254 -8.49 5.54 -6.74
N GLN A 255 -8.18 6.34 -5.73
CA GLN A 255 -7.82 7.76 -5.87
C GLN A 255 -6.31 8.01 -5.94
N ARG A 256 -5.48 6.97 -5.95
CA ARG A 256 -4.00 7.09 -5.99
C ARG A 256 -3.47 8.07 -4.92
N CYS A 257 -3.88 7.87 -3.68
CA CYS A 257 -3.65 8.82 -2.59
C CYS A 257 -2.16 8.98 -2.26
N ARG A 258 -1.79 10.18 -1.82
CA ARG A 258 -0.51 10.48 -1.17
C ARG A 258 -0.33 9.67 0.12
N ALA A 259 0.93 9.52 0.58
CA ALA A 259 1.24 8.83 1.84
C ALA A 259 0.80 9.61 3.09
N ASP A 260 0.42 10.88 2.95
CA ASP A 260 -0.11 11.77 4.00
C ASP A 260 -1.56 12.19 3.74
N ALA A 261 -2.33 11.45 2.97
CA ALA A 261 -3.69 11.83 2.61
C ALA A 261 -4.65 11.75 3.81
N VAL A 262 -5.45 12.82 4.05
CA VAL A 262 -6.43 12.92 5.14
C VAL A 262 -7.77 13.42 4.62
N GLY A 263 -8.85 12.72 4.93
CA GLY A 263 -10.22 13.10 4.57
C GLY A 263 -10.98 12.04 3.79
N VAL A 264 -12.12 12.41 3.25
CA VAL A 264 -13.00 11.55 2.45
C VAL A 264 -12.49 11.52 1.00
N PRO A 265 -12.11 10.35 0.45
CA PRO A 265 -11.58 10.26 -0.90
C PRO A 265 -12.49 10.91 -1.95
N GLY A 266 -11.91 11.81 -2.77
CA GLY A 266 -12.63 12.55 -3.81
C GLY A 266 -13.55 13.67 -3.33
N LYS A 267 -13.66 13.91 -1.99
CA LYS A 267 -14.53 14.95 -1.43
C LYS A 267 -13.80 15.97 -0.57
N SER A 268 -12.87 15.55 0.27
CA SER A 268 -12.14 16.46 1.16
C SER A 268 -10.69 16.06 1.34
N ASN A 269 -9.83 17.05 1.60
CA ASN A 269 -8.43 16.85 1.91
C ASN A 269 -8.00 17.83 3.02
N PHE A 270 -7.55 17.30 4.14
CA PHE A 270 -7.07 18.03 5.31
C PHE A 270 -5.59 17.79 5.58
N SER A 271 -4.83 17.24 4.62
CA SER A 271 -3.42 16.89 4.80
C SER A 271 -2.58 18.07 5.25
N GLU A 272 -2.83 19.24 4.65
CA GLU A 272 -2.11 20.47 4.96
C GLU A 272 -2.33 20.89 6.41
N GLN A 273 -3.57 20.96 6.87
CA GLN A 273 -3.93 21.35 8.23
C GLN A 273 -3.44 20.36 9.30
N VAL A 274 -3.31 19.08 8.91
CA VAL A 274 -2.85 18.03 9.82
C VAL A 274 -1.34 17.97 9.92
N TYR A 275 -0.62 18.15 8.81
CA TYR A 275 0.82 17.86 8.73
C TYR A 275 1.73 19.08 8.59
N LEU A 276 1.26 20.22 8.03
CA LEU A 276 2.12 21.39 7.88
C LEU A 276 2.42 22.10 9.22
N GLY A 277 3.64 22.60 9.31
CA GLY A 277 4.12 23.39 10.47
C GLY A 277 4.61 22.57 11.66
N GLN A 278 4.63 21.23 11.60
CA GLN A 278 4.98 20.39 12.75
C GLN A 278 6.21 19.49 12.53
N LEU A 279 6.93 19.60 11.39
CA LEU A 279 7.80 18.52 10.98
C LEU A 279 9.14 18.99 10.45
N VAL A 280 10.19 18.35 10.98
CA VAL A 280 11.52 18.38 10.38
C VAL A 280 11.47 17.51 9.13
N VAL A 281 11.65 18.12 7.98
CA VAL A 281 11.80 17.40 6.71
C VAL A 281 13.04 16.51 6.80
N LYS A 282 12.86 15.20 6.65
CA LYS A 282 13.95 14.25 6.47
C LYS A 282 13.88 13.72 5.06
N GLU A 283 15.01 13.57 4.41
CA GLU A 283 15.06 12.89 3.12
C GLU A 283 14.52 11.46 3.23
N THR A 284 13.75 11.05 2.23
CA THR A 284 13.41 9.65 2.06
C THR A 284 14.57 8.95 1.38
N PHE A 285 14.90 7.78 1.85
CA PHE A 285 15.92 6.95 1.22
C PHE A 285 15.30 5.63 0.76
N SER A 286 15.77 5.16 -0.37
CA SER A 286 15.56 3.80 -0.82
C SER A 286 16.88 3.07 -0.68
N HIS A 287 16.82 1.83 -0.28
CA HIS A 287 17.96 0.93 -0.19
C HIS A 287 18.96 1.28 0.92
N GLY A 288 18.47 1.37 2.14
CA GLY A 288 19.32 1.37 3.32
C GLY A 288 19.61 -0.02 3.79
#